data_0cd5cab473c95a2ee610316b805bd750
#
_entry.id   0cd5cab473c95a2ee610316b805bd750
#
_cell.length_a   1.000
_cell.length_b   1.000
_cell.length_c   1.000
_cell.angle_alpha   90.00
_cell.angle_beta   90.00
_cell.angle_gamma   90.00
#
_symmetry.space_group_name_H-M   'P 1'
#
loop_
_entity.id
_entity.type
_entity.pdbx_description
1 polymer ?
#
loop_
_entity_poly.entity_id
_entity_poly.type
_entity_poly.pdbx_seq_one_letter_code
_entity_poly.pdbx_strand_id
1 'polypeptide(L)'
;MSEHVLDPVGVAREPLAGEVALDPATGRPAGRAQALVLLLASCLAVLGAVLLAPVLPRIQDAFAGTPGVEALTPVVLTAPALVIGLTAIVAGRIVDRVGRKRLLVGALVVYALVGTAPLWLPSLQLIVASRVLLGLTEAAIMTCCTTLLADYFHGSQRERYFGLQVVFTTVAATLFFGLGGALGAQDWRTPFWLYAVSLPLALLAARYVWQPAPQARSSATRLPPLPWRQLAAPVGVTLLGGLVFYVLIVQLSFVLDGIGVESTATIGAASAIASLGTAVGAFSFGRFATLGPAVTVPVAFALSGVGILGLGLASAVPVVIASAVVTGFGNGLLLPSLLTWALGSLGFEQRGRGTGVWTSALFIGQFACPLVVLALSGAIGGLGSALVVVGAVAIAAAAGVRSIRPAQTGEQAPAAH
;
A
#
# COMPACT_ATOMS: atom_id res chain seq x y z
N MET A 1 5.13 -36.48 31.22
CA MET A 1 5.13 -37.64 30.30
C MET A 1 3.94 -37.45 29.41
N SER A 2 4.15 -36.90 28.21
CA SER A 2 3.11 -36.77 27.20
C SER A 2 3.32 -37.86 26.17
N GLU A 3 2.40 -38.79 26.15
CA GLU A 3 2.39 -39.88 25.16
C GLU A 3 2.15 -39.27 23.77
N HIS A 4 3.14 -39.37 22.90
CA HIS A 4 2.97 -39.21 21.47
C HIS A 4 2.17 -40.44 20.97
N VAL A 5 0.87 -40.21 20.70
CA VAL A 5 0.05 -41.18 19.98
C VAL A 5 0.52 -41.22 18.51
N LEU A 6 1.37 -42.16 18.19
CA LEU A 6 1.71 -42.50 16.80
C LEU A 6 0.65 -43.43 16.25
N ASP A 7 0.12 -43.11 15.04
CA ASP A 7 -0.68 -44.07 14.28
C ASP A 7 0.18 -45.29 13.91
N PRO A 8 -0.39 -46.50 13.76
CA PRO A 8 0.32 -47.77 13.53
C PRO A 8 1.11 -47.82 12.21
N VAL A 9 1.15 -46.76 11.41
CA VAL A 9 1.87 -46.68 10.12
C VAL A 9 3.04 -45.69 10.16
N GLY A 10 3.34 -45.06 11.33
CA GLY A 10 4.54 -44.20 11.48
C GLY A 10 4.55 -42.93 10.61
N VAL A 11 3.43 -42.56 10.04
CA VAL A 11 3.29 -41.30 9.24
C VAL A 11 2.89 -40.20 10.20
N ALA A 12 3.73 -39.17 10.31
CA ALA A 12 3.35 -37.94 11.01
C ALA A 12 2.06 -37.40 10.38
N ARG A 13 0.99 -37.27 11.18
CA ARG A 13 -0.27 -36.69 10.72
C ARG A 13 0.01 -35.35 10.11
N GLU A 14 -0.35 -35.15 8.84
CA GLU A 14 -0.52 -33.80 8.30
C GLU A 14 -1.49 -33.05 9.22
N PRO A 15 -1.15 -31.83 9.67
CA PRO A 15 -2.10 -31.03 10.44
C PRO A 15 -3.34 -30.83 9.61
N LEU A 16 -4.47 -31.33 10.10
CA LEU A 16 -5.77 -31.17 9.48
C LEU A 16 -6.01 -29.68 9.24
N ALA A 17 -6.51 -29.32 8.07
CA ALA A 17 -6.87 -27.95 7.71
C ALA A 17 -7.83 -27.40 8.78
N GLY A 18 -7.32 -26.61 9.74
CA GLY A 18 -8.08 -26.08 10.87
C GLY A 18 -7.37 -26.09 12.22
N GLU A 19 -6.17 -26.66 12.34
CA GLU A 19 -5.41 -26.58 13.59
C GLU A 19 -4.99 -25.14 13.89
N VAL A 20 -5.49 -24.63 15.02
CA VAL A 20 -5.18 -23.28 15.51
C VAL A 20 -3.68 -23.22 15.84
N ALA A 21 -2.95 -22.24 15.29
CA ALA A 21 -1.55 -22.04 15.64
C ALA A 21 -1.41 -21.76 17.15
N LEU A 22 -0.71 -22.65 17.86
CA LEU A 22 -0.46 -22.54 19.29
C LEU A 22 0.91 -21.90 19.53
N ASP A 23 0.99 -21.07 20.56
CA ASP A 23 2.25 -20.51 21.04
C ASP A 23 3.13 -21.66 21.59
N PRO A 24 4.34 -21.88 21.05
CA PRO A 24 5.21 -22.97 21.48
C PRO A 24 5.60 -22.90 22.97
N ALA A 25 5.58 -21.70 23.58
CA ALA A 25 5.97 -21.51 24.98
C ALA A 25 4.81 -21.71 25.94
N THR A 26 3.58 -21.39 25.54
CA THR A 26 2.42 -21.38 26.45
C THR A 26 1.32 -22.36 26.06
N GLY A 27 1.38 -22.97 24.87
CA GLY A 27 0.34 -23.83 24.32
C GLY A 27 -0.99 -23.11 24.04
N ARG A 28 -1.02 -21.78 24.08
CA ARG A 28 -2.26 -20.99 23.89
C ARG A 28 -2.41 -20.56 22.44
N PRO A 29 -3.66 -20.48 21.94
CA PRO A 29 -3.91 -19.96 20.59
C PRO A 29 -3.66 -18.46 20.51
N ALA A 30 -3.42 -17.95 19.31
CA ALA A 30 -3.33 -16.52 19.05
C ALA A 30 -4.66 -15.84 19.38
N GLY A 31 -4.57 -14.71 20.08
CA GLY A 31 -5.71 -13.96 20.55
C GLY A 31 -5.74 -12.52 20.04
N ARG A 32 -6.59 -11.71 20.66
CA ARG A 32 -6.78 -10.30 20.30
C ARG A 32 -5.51 -9.47 20.45
N ALA A 33 -4.64 -9.78 21.44
CA ALA A 33 -3.41 -9.01 21.68
C ALA A 33 -2.44 -9.13 20.49
N GLN A 34 -2.23 -10.34 19.99
CA GLN A 34 -1.39 -10.60 18.81
C GLN A 34 -1.94 -9.90 17.57
N ALA A 35 -3.25 -10.07 17.36
CA ALA A 35 -3.93 -9.41 16.23
C ALA A 35 -3.78 -7.88 16.30
N LEU A 36 -4.00 -7.26 17.46
CA LEU A 36 -3.89 -5.81 17.63
C LEU A 36 -2.48 -5.30 17.35
N VAL A 37 -1.44 -5.98 17.85
CA VAL A 37 -0.05 -5.61 17.58
C VAL A 37 0.25 -5.66 16.08
N LEU A 38 -0.20 -6.70 15.37
CA LEU A 38 0.01 -6.84 13.92
C LEU A 38 -0.79 -5.80 13.12
N LEU A 39 -2.02 -5.49 13.53
CA LEU A 39 -2.85 -4.45 12.92
C LEU A 39 -2.22 -3.07 13.07
N LEU A 40 -1.75 -2.72 14.28
CA LEU A 40 -1.07 -1.45 14.53
C LEU A 40 0.27 -1.37 13.78
N ALA A 41 1.05 -2.45 13.74
CA ALA A 41 2.28 -2.48 12.97
C ALA A 41 2.02 -2.32 11.46
N SER A 42 0.91 -2.84 10.94
CA SER A 42 0.51 -2.65 9.53
C SER A 42 0.25 -1.18 9.19
N CYS A 43 -0.13 -0.34 10.16
CA CYS A 43 -0.35 1.09 9.93
C CYS A 43 0.96 1.85 9.63
N LEU A 44 2.12 1.32 10.02
CA LEU A 44 3.41 2.00 9.81
C LEU A 44 3.78 2.15 8.33
N ALA A 45 3.43 1.18 7.49
CA ALA A 45 3.64 1.31 6.05
C ALA A 45 2.80 2.45 5.45
N VAL A 46 1.62 2.70 6.01
CA VAL A 46 0.77 3.83 5.62
C VAL A 46 1.34 5.15 6.15
N LEU A 47 1.93 5.14 7.36
CA LEU A 47 2.60 6.31 7.92
C LEU A 47 3.68 6.83 6.98
N GLY A 48 4.57 5.96 6.49
CA GLY A 48 5.61 6.35 5.54
C GLY A 48 5.08 6.90 4.22
N ALA A 49 3.94 6.40 3.77
CA ALA A 49 3.33 6.78 2.49
C ALA A 49 2.60 8.12 2.50
N VAL A 50 2.10 8.61 3.66
CA VAL A 50 1.19 9.76 3.67
C VAL A 50 1.56 10.89 4.64
N LEU A 51 2.32 10.59 5.70
CA LEU A 51 2.62 11.56 6.77
C LEU A 51 3.25 12.85 6.27
N LEU A 52 4.15 12.74 5.30
CA LEU A 52 4.95 13.86 4.80
C LEU A 52 4.26 14.63 3.67
N ALA A 53 3.17 14.11 3.10
CA ALA A 53 2.51 14.73 1.97
C ALA A 53 2.12 16.21 2.23
N PRO A 54 1.55 16.59 3.39
CA PRO A 54 1.19 17.98 3.65
C PRO A 54 2.37 18.94 3.80
N VAL A 55 3.57 18.43 4.07
CA VAL A 55 4.77 19.25 4.30
C VAL A 55 5.75 19.28 3.11
N LEU A 56 5.43 18.60 2.00
CA LEU A 56 6.29 18.56 0.81
C LEU A 56 6.68 19.95 0.30
N PRO A 57 5.76 20.94 0.14
CA PRO A 57 6.16 22.27 -0.30
C PRO A 57 7.18 22.91 0.64
N ARG A 58 7.01 22.82 1.96
CA ARG A 58 7.97 23.35 2.94
C ARG A 58 9.34 22.64 2.91
N ILE A 59 9.36 21.34 2.61
CA ILE A 59 10.63 20.62 2.39
C ILE A 59 11.30 21.17 1.13
N GLN A 60 10.55 21.42 0.07
CA GLN A 60 11.09 22.00 -1.17
C GLN A 60 11.71 23.38 -0.92
N ASP A 61 11.01 24.24 -0.19
CA ASP A 61 11.50 25.58 0.16
C ASP A 61 12.74 25.52 1.05
N ALA A 62 12.77 24.63 2.04
CA ALA A 62 13.90 24.45 2.94
C ALA A 62 15.19 24.02 2.21
N PHE A 63 15.07 23.39 1.05
CA PHE A 63 16.19 22.93 0.22
C PHE A 63 16.24 23.60 -1.15
N ALA A 64 15.64 24.79 -1.33
CA ALA A 64 15.53 25.49 -2.62
C ALA A 64 16.86 25.66 -3.36
N GLY A 65 18.00 25.76 -2.64
CA GLY A 65 19.34 25.82 -3.23
C GLY A 65 19.91 24.49 -3.72
N THR A 66 19.18 23.38 -3.56
CA THR A 66 19.66 22.05 -3.98
C THR A 66 19.34 21.80 -5.46
N PRO A 67 20.32 21.46 -6.31
CA PRO A 67 20.04 21.10 -7.69
C PRO A 67 19.06 19.93 -7.80
N GLY A 68 17.98 20.08 -8.59
CA GLY A 68 16.96 19.06 -8.76
C GLY A 68 15.98 18.91 -7.58
N VAL A 69 15.86 19.92 -6.71
CA VAL A 69 14.95 19.91 -5.55
C VAL A 69 13.51 19.55 -5.92
N GLU A 70 13.03 20.02 -7.06
CA GLU A 70 11.66 19.75 -7.56
C GLU A 70 11.40 18.25 -7.80
N ALA A 71 12.43 17.52 -8.24
CA ALA A 71 12.37 16.06 -8.42
C ALA A 71 12.63 15.32 -7.10
N LEU A 72 13.61 15.76 -6.31
CA LEU A 72 14.03 15.08 -5.08
C LEU A 72 12.98 15.18 -3.98
N THR A 73 12.27 16.29 -3.86
CA THR A 73 11.29 16.49 -2.78
C THR A 73 10.13 15.47 -2.84
N PRO A 74 9.43 15.28 -3.97
CA PRO A 74 8.42 14.21 -4.04
C PRO A 74 9.02 12.81 -3.89
N VAL A 75 10.30 12.60 -4.29
CA VAL A 75 10.99 11.31 -4.12
C VAL A 75 11.20 10.98 -2.64
N VAL A 76 11.31 11.97 -1.74
CA VAL A 76 11.31 11.71 -0.27
C VAL A 76 10.10 10.87 0.15
N LEU A 77 8.95 11.10 -0.46
CA LEU A 77 7.72 10.36 -0.16
C LEU A 77 7.63 9.05 -0.95
N THR A 78 8.11 9.02 -2.20
CA THR A 78 7.88 7.90 -3.12
C THR A 78 9.04 6.89 -3.20
N ALA A 79 10.24 7.22 -2.70
CA ALA A 79 11.37 6.29 -2.67
C ALA A 79 11.05 4.96 -1.94
N PRO A 80 10.33 4.93 -0.80
CA PRO A 80 9.89 3.69 -0.20
C PRO A 80 9.04 2.83 -1.13
N ALA A 81 8.15 3.45 -1.91
CA ALA A 81 7.30 2.75 -2.87
C ALA A 81 8.15 2.01 -3.93
N LEU A 82 9.20 2.65 -4.47
CA LEU A 82 10.11 1.98 -5.41
C LEU A 82 10.71 0.71 -4.78
N VAL A 83 11.21 0.82 -3.55
CA VAL A 83 11.85 -0.30 -2.86
C VAL A 83 10.85 -1.43 -2.60
N ILE A 84 9.64 -1.11 -2.14
CA ILE A 84 8.57 -2.10 -1.95
C ILE A 84 8.25 -2.77 -3.30
N GLY A 85 8.10 -2.00 -4.37
CA GLY A 85 7.83 -2.53 -5.71
C GLY A 85 8.92 -3.49 -6.21
N LEU A 86 10.20 -3.16 -6.02
CA LEU A 86 11.33 -4.00 -6.42
C LEU A 86 11.47 -5.26 -5.55
N THR A 87 11.12 -5.19 -4.28
CA THR A 87 11.29 -6.29 -3.34
C THR A 87 10.06 -7.20 -3.21
N ALA A 88 8.87 -6.76 -3.63
CA ALA A 88 7.61 -7.49 -3.44
C ALA A 88 7.64 -8.95 -3.95
N ILE A 89 8.32 -9.20 -5.07
CA ILE A 89 8.43 -10.56 -5.66
C ILE A 89 9.26 -11.51 -4.77
N VAL A 90 10.24 -10.98 -4.04
CA VAL A 90 11.20 -11.78 -3.25
C VAL A 90 10.94 -11.71 -1.74
N ALA A 91 10.13 -10.75 -1.28
CA ALA A 91 9.88 -10.48 0.14
C ALA A 91 9.43 -11.73 0.91
N GLY A 92 8.53 -12.53 0.35
CA GLY A 92 8.06 -13.75 0.99
C GLY A 92 9.19 -14.78 1.26
N ARG A 93 10.14 -14.91 0.31
CA ARG A 93 11.30 -15.83 0.48
C ARG A 93 12.25 -15.36 1.58
N ILE A 94 12.44 -14.04 1.71
CA ILE A 94 13.29 -13.45 2.76
C ILE A 94 12.64 -13.68 4.12
N VAL A 95 11.35 -13.41 4.24
CA VAL A 95 10.57 -13.62 5.47
C VAL A 95 10.64 -15.09 5.94
N ASP A 96 10.51 -16.01 5.01
CA ASP A 96 10.57 -17.46 5.32
C ASP A 96 11.97 -17.91 5.79
N ARG A 97 13.06 -17.31 5.28
CA ARG A 97 14.44 -17.68 5.66
C ARG A 97 14.87 -17.08 7.00
N VAL A 98 14.55 -15.82 7.26
CA VAL A 98 14.98 -15.07 8.46
C VAL A 98 14.10 -15.42 9.67
N GLY A 99 12.86 -15.77 9.42
CA GLY A 99 11.83 -15.96 10.44
C GLY A 99 11.03 -14.68 10.69
N ARG A 100 9.70 -14.84 10.69
CA ARG A 100 8.73 -13.72 10.67
C ARG A 100 8.82 -12.82 11.88
N LYS A 101 8.93 -13.39 13.09
CA LYS A 101 9.06 -12.61 14.35
C LYS A 101 10.34 -11.78 14.38
N ARG A 102 11.50 -12.42 14.11
CA ARG A 102 12.80 -11.74 14.19
C ARG A 102 12.89 -10.62 13.17
N LEU A 103 12.42 -10.89 11.95
CA LEU A 103 12.41 -9.89 10.89
C LEU A 103 11.48 -8.72 11.23
N LEU A 104 10.26 -8.98 11.74
CA LEU A 104 9.31 -7.94 12.15
C LEU A 104 9.90 -7.03 13.23
N VAL A 105 10.42 -7.60 14.32
CA VAL A 105 10.98 -6.82 15.43
C VAL A 105 12.20 -6.01 14.97
N GLY A 106 13.12 -6.62 14.22
CA GLY A 106 14.28 -5.92 13.67
C GLY A 106 13.87 -4.79 12.71
N ALA A 107 12.91 -5.05 11.81
CA ALA A 107 12.40 -4.05 10.88
C ALA A 107 11.74 -2.87 11.62
N LEU A 108 10.97 -3.12 12.69
CA LEU A 108 10.35 -2.05 13.50
C LEU A 108 11.40 -1.15 14.19
N VAL A 109 12.48 -1.73 14.70
CA VAL A 109 13.58 -0.96 15.32
C VAL A 109 14.31 -0.13 14.26
N VAL A 110 14.69 -0.73 13.13
CA VAL A 110 15.38 -0.02 12.04
C VAL A 110 14.45 1.04 11.44
N TYR A 111 13.15 0.78 11.33
CA TYR A 111 12.15 1.75 10.87
C TYR A 111 12.15 3.02 11.73
N ALA A 112 12.22 2.90 13.07
CA ALA A 112 12.33 4.06 13.95
C ALA A 112 13.60 4.86 13.68
N LEU A 113 14.74 4.19 13.59
CA LEU A 113 16.04 4.84 13.42
C LEU A 113 16.13 5.59 12.09
N VAL A 114 15.80 4.92 10.99
CA VAL A 114 15.84 5.54 9.65
C VAL A 114 14.69 6.50 9.42
N GLY A 115 13.51 6.24 10.03
CA GLY A 115 12.34 7.09 9.95
C GLY A 115 12.57 8.45 10.59
N THR A 116 13.23 8.49 11.74
CA THR A 116 13.59 9.73 12.46
C THR A 116 14.86 10.40 11.95
N ALA A 117 15.66 9.74 11.11
CA ALA A 117 16.94 10.28 10.62
C ALA A 117 16.85 11.71 10.01
N PRO A 118 15.79 12.11 9.27
CA PRO A 118 15.67 13.48 8.74
C PRO A 118 15.61 14.59 9.78
N LEU A 119 15.41 14.27 11.06
CA LEU A 119 15.50 15.26 12.15
C LEU A 119 16.88 15.92 12.23
N TRP A 120 17.93 15.18 11.85
CA TRP A 120 19.33 15.64 11.94
C TRP A 120 20.12 15.56 10.63
N LEU A 121 19.53 14.99 9.57
CA LEU A 121 20.21 14.93 8.28
C LEU A 121 20.29 16.33 7.63
N PRO A 122 21.48 16.77 7.14
CA PRO A 122 21.67 18.12 6.65
C PRO A 122 21.31 18.30 5.18
N SER A 123 21.16 17.24 4.38
CA SER A 123 20.95 17.35 2.94
C SER A 123 19.75 16.52 2.47
N LEU A 124 19.08 17.00 1.41
CA LEU A 124 17.93 16.34 0.82
C LEU A 124 18.28 14.96 0.25
N GLN A 125 19.50 14.79 -0.29
CA GLN A 125 19.99 13.52 -0.83
C GLN A 125 20.11 12.46 0.28
N LEU A 126 20.63 12.83 1.46
CA LEU A 126 20.71 11.93 2.61
C LEU A 126 19.31 11.57 3.16
N ILE A 127 18.38 12.54 3.12
CA ILE A 127 16.98 12.29 3.46
C ILE A 127 16.40 11.25 2.50
N VAL A 128 16.58 11.42 1.18
CA VAL A 128 16.13 10.43 0.18
C VAL A 128 16.77 9.06 0.42
N ALA A 129 18.07 9.00 0.70
CA ALA A 129 18.75 7.75 1.01
C ALA A 129 18.14 7.05 2.24
N SER A 130 17.78 7.83 3.28
CA SER A 130 17.07 7.28 4.45
C SER A 130 15.71 6.71 4.08
N ARG A 131 15.01 7.31 3.11
CA ARG A 131 13.69 6.80 2.62
C ARG A 131 13.82 5.48 1.86
N VAL A 132 14.92 5.28 1.11
CA VAL A 132 15.22 3.98 0.48
C VAL A 132 15.38 2.89 1.54
N LEU A 133 16.12 3.14 2.61
CA LEU A 133 16.27 2.20 3.72
C LEU A 133 14.93 1.98 4.45
N LEU A 134 14.12 3.03 4.61
CA LEU A 134 12.78 2.95 5.20
C LEU A 134 11.91 1.99 4.38
N GLY A 135 11.94 2.07 3.05
CA GLY A 135 11.17 1.19 2.17
C GLY A 135 11.48 -0.30 2.34
N LEU A 136 12.75 -0.66 2.64
CA LEU A 136 13.10 -2.06 2.98
C LEU A 136 12.41 -2.52 4.26
N THR A 137 12.35 -1.65 5.27
CA THR A 137 11.69 -1.97 6.54
C THR A 137 10.18 -2.04 6.38
N GLU A 138 9.58 -1.16 5.58
CA GLU A 138 8.15 -1.19 5.25
C GLU A 138 7.75 -2.47 4.53
N ALA A 139 8.51 -2.88 3.51
CA ALA A 139 8.30 -4.14 2.80
C ALA A 139 8.34 -5.34 3.75
N ALA A 140 9.30 -5.35 4.69
CA ALA A 140 9.40 -6.40 5.70
C ALA A 140 8.22 -6.38 6.67
N ILE A 141 7.84 -5.22 7.21
CA ILE A 141 6.71 -5.06 8.15
C ILE A 141 5.41 -5.51 7.48
N MET A 142 5.10 -5.01 6.27
CA MET A 142 3.89 -5.38 5.53
C MET A 142 3.80 -6.89 5.33
N THR A 143 4.89 -7.51 4.85
CA THR A 143 4.91 -8.95 4.56
C THR A 143 4.81 -9.76 5.84
N CYS A 144 5.54 -9.41 6.90
CA CYS A 144 5.48 -10.11 8.18
C CYS A 144 4.10 -10.01 8.84
N CYS A 145 3.50 -8.83 8.88
CA CYS A 145 2.17 -8.64 9.49
C CYS A 145 1.11 -9.47 8.77
N THR A 146 1.06 -9.40 7.44
CA THR A 146 0.08 -10.14 6.64
C THR A 146 0.28 -11.65 6.77
N THR A 147 1.53 -12.13 6.72
CA THR A 147 1.82 -13.57 6.85
C THR A 147 1.55 -14.09 8.26
N LEU A 148 1.89 -13.34 9.31
CA LEU A 148 1.60 -13.74 10.69
C LEU A 148 0.09 -13.76 10.96
N LEU A 149 -0.69 -12.81 10.44
CA LEU A 149 -2.15 -12.86 10.53
C LEU A 149 -2.70 -14.10 9.80
N ALA A 150 -2.15 -14.44 8.64
CA ALA A 150 -2.55 -15.63 7.89
C ALA A 150 -2.22 -16.95 8.63
N ASP A 151 -1.10 -16.97 9.37
CA ASP A 151 -0.68 -18.16 10.12
C ASP A 151 -1.42 -18.34 11.43
N TYR A 152 -1.72 -17.23 12.12
CA TYR A 152 -2.36 -17.28 13.42
C TYR A 152 -3.86 -17.55 13.34
N PHE A 153 -4.51 -17.09 12.28
CA PHE A 153 -5.97 -17.16 12.14
C PHE A 153 -6.38 -17.91 10.88
N HIS A 154 -7.47 -18.69 10.97
CA HIS A 154 -7.97 -19.54 9.90
C HIS A 154 -9.45 -19.25 9.62
N GLY A 155 -9.94 -19.63 8.45
CA GLY A 155 -11.35 -19.50 8.06
C GLY A 155 -11.87 -18.06 8.22
N SER A 156 -13.06 -17.92 8.79
CA SER A 156 -13.74 -16.64 8.97
C SER A 156 -12.99 -15.65 9.88
N GLN A 157 -12.21 -16.15 10.83
CA GLN A 157 -11.38 -15.28 11.67
C GLN A 157 -10.26 -14.60 10.86
N ARG A 158 -9.61 -15.32 9.94
CA ARG A 158 -8.59 -14.74 9.05
C ARG A 158 -9.19 -13.68 8.16
N GLU A 159 -10.34 -13.94 7.56
CA GLU A 159 -11.05 -12.97 6.74
C GLU A 159 -11.40 -11.71 7.54
N ARG A 160 -11.90 -11.89 8.76
CA ARG A 160 -12.21 -10.78 9.67
C ARG A 160 -10.99 -9.93 9.98
N TYR A 161 -9.82 -10.54 10.31
CA TYR A 161 -8.62 -9.77 10.64
C TYR A 161 -8.00 -9.09 9.42
N PHE A 162 -8.09 -9.68 8.23
CA PHE A 162 -7.71 -8.97 7.00
C PHE A 162 -8.64 -7.78 6.71
N GLY A 163 -9.94 -7.95 6.92
CA GLY A 163 -10.88 -6.83 6.84
C GLY A 163 -10.55 -5.72 7.87
N LEU A 164 -10.25 -6.08 9.11
CA LEU A 164 -9.82 -5.15 10.13
C LEU A 164 -8.48 -4.47 9.77
N GLN A 165 -7.52 -5.17 9.14
CA GLN A 165 -6.28 -4.58 8.67
C GLN A 165 -6.53 -3.44 7.67
N VAL A 166 -7.47 -3.64 6.74
CA VAL A 166 -7.89 -2.58 5.81
C VAL A 166 -8.51 -1.40 6.55
N VAL A 167 -9.39 -1.65 7.52
CA VAL A 167 -10.01 -0.58 8.33
C VAL A 167 -8.94 0.20 9.11
N PHE A 168 -8.04 -0.48 9.81
CA PHE A 168 -6.96 0.13 10.58
C PHE A 168 -6.05 1.00 9.71
N THR A 169 -5.61 0.48 8.56
CA THR A 169 -4.73 1.22 7.65
C THR A 169 -5.45 2.42 7.02
N THR A 170 -6.74 2.31 6.73
CA THR A 170 -7.53 3.42 6.17
C THR A 170 -7.75 4.53 7.19
N VAL A 171 -8.11 4.18 8.43
CA VAL A 171 -8.24 5.15 9.52
C VAL A 171 -6.89 5.80 9.83
N ALA A 172 -5.82 5.00 9.87
CA ALA A 172 -4.46 5.48 10.07
C ALA A 172 -4.04 6.48 8.97
N ALA A 173 -4.36 6.24 7.69
CA ALA A 173 -4.07 7.18 6.62
C ALA A 173 -4.69 8.56 6.87
N THR A 174 -5.97 8.60 7.23
CA THR A 174 -6.68 9.85 7.53
C THR A 174 -6.06 10.58 8.71
N LEU A 175 -5.73 9.85 9.79
CA LEU A 175 -5.08 10.41 10.97
C LEU A 175 -3.68 10.94 10.65
N PHE A 176 -2.89 10.20 9.87
CA PHE A 176 -1.51 10.60 9.53
C PHE A 176 -1.44 11.80 8.60
N PHE A 177 -2.39 11.98 7.68
CA PHE A 177 -2.49 13.23 6.92
C PHE A 177 -2.75 14.43 7.83
N GLY A 178 -3.71 14.31 8.75
CA GLY A 178 -4.02 15.37 9.72
C GLY A 178 -2.85 15.67 10.66
N LEU A 179 -2.24 14.62 11.23
CA LEU A 179 -1.09 14.75 12.13
C LEU A 179 0.13 15.31 11.40
N GLY A 180 0.40 14.86 10.16
CA GLY A 180 1.50 15.38 9.34
C GLY A 180 1.36 16.88 9.09
N GLY A 181 0.15 17.32 8.74
CA GLY A 181 -0.13 18.76 8.56
C GLY A 181 -0.04 19.56 9.85
N ALA A 182 -0.64 19.08 10.95
CA ALA A 182 -0.63 19.77 12.24
C ALA A 182 0.78 19.89 12.85
N LEU A 183 1.56 18.81 12.82
CA LEU A 183 2.94 18.80 13.31
C LEU A 183 3.85 19.62 12.40
N GLY A 184 3.63 19.56 11.08
CA GLY A 184 4.36 20.34 10.10
C GLY A 184 4.14 21.84 10.20
N ALA A 185 3.07 22.30 10.89
CA ALA A 185 2.83 23.72 11.11
C ALA A 185 3.92 24.38 11.97
N GLN A 186 4.55 23.64 12.85
CA GLN A 186 5.66 24.14 13.68
C GLN A 186 6.98 24.15 12.91
N ASP A 187 7.37 22.98 12.39
CA ASP A 187 8.56 22.78 11.57
C ASP A 187 8.29 21.57 10.68
N TRP A 188 8.75 21.60 9.42
CA TRP A 188 8.62 20.49 8.48
C TRP A 188 9.30 19.20 8.95
N ARG A 189 10.25 19.30 9.89
CA ARG A 189 10.91 18.14 10.51
C ARG A 189 10.08 17.48 11.60
N THR A 190 9.19 18.21 12.27
CA THR A 190 8.43 17.70 13.43
C THR A 190 7.65 16.40 13.15
N PRO A 191 7.02 16.19 11.98
CA PRO A 191 6.32 14.95 11.68
C PRO A 191 7.20 13.70 11.76
N PHE A 192 8.53 13.82 11.53
CA PHE A 192 9.43 12.68 11.57
C PHE A 192 9.54 12.01 12.96
N TRP A 193 9.19 12.71 14.05
CA TRP A 193 9.13 12.12 15.38
C TRP A 193 8.10 10.98 15.48
N LEU A 194 7.05 10.97 14.64
CA LEU A 194 6.05 9.90 14.65
C LEU A 194 6.61 8.53 14.26
N TYR A 195 7.73 8.49 13.54
CA TYR A 195 8.38 7.21 13.22
C TYR A 195 8.89 6.48 14.47
N ALA A 196 9.19 7.20 15.56
CA ALA A 196 9.61 6.61 16.83
C ALA A 196 8.53 5.73 17.48
N VAL A 197 7.26 5.89 17.07
CA VAL A 197 6.14 5.05 17.56
C VAL A 197 6.33 3.56 17.24
N SER A 198 7.19 3.24 16.29
CA SER A 198 7.54 1.86 15.97
C SER A 198 8.37 1.17 17.07
N LEU A 199 9.07 1.92 17.97
CA LEU A 199 9.82 1.32 19.08
C LEU A 199 8.93 0.64 20.13
N PRO A 200 7.90 1.29 20.70
CA PRO A 200 6.95 0.58 21.56
C PRO A 200 6.25 -0.57 20.84
N LEU A 201 5.95 -0.44 19.54
CA LEU A 201 5.41 -1.56 18.76
C LEU A 201 6.41 -2.71 18.61
N ALA A 202 7.71 -2.41 18.47
CA ALA A 202 8.76 -3.45 18.45
C ALA A 202 8.81 -4.21 19.78
N LEU A 203 8.70 -3.52 20.92
CA LEU A 203 8.63 -4.13 22.25
C LEU A 203 7.37 -5.01 22.41
N LEU A 204 6.22 -4.50 21.98
CA LEU A 204 4.97 -5.27 21.99
C LEU A 204 5.06 -6.50 21.07
N ALA A 205 5.64 -6.35 19.87
CA ALA A 205 5.85 -7.47 18.95
C ALA A 205 6.83 -8.51 19.55
N ALA A 206 7.92 -8.06 20.16
CA ALA A 206 8.86 -8.96 20.82
C ALA A 206 8.19 -9.76 21.96
N ARG A 207 7.27 -9.13 22.72
CA ARG A 207 6.60 -9.72 23.90
C ARG A 207 5.43 -10.63 23.52
N TYR A 208 4.61 -10.24 22.56
CA TYR A 208 3.33 -10.92 22.27
C TYR A 208 3.35 -11.79 21.02
N VAL A 209 4.16 -11.46 20.03
CA VAL A 209 4.26 -12.24 18.77
C VAL A 209 5.23 -13.39 18.96
N TRP A 210 4.89 -14.58 18.44
CA TRP A 210 5.80 -15.72 18.41
C TRP A 210 6.09 -16.17 16.97
N GLN A 211 7.11 -16.99 16.80
CA GLN A 211 7.44 -17.58 15.52
C GLN A 211 6.54 -18.81 15.31
N PRO A 212 5.66 -18.86 14.31
CA PRO A 212 4.94 -20.08 13.97
C PRO A 212 5.91 -21.21 13.61
N ALA A 213 5.52 -22.44 13.91
CA ALA A 213 6.27 -23.59 13.46
C ALA A 213 6.40 -23.58 11.93
N PRO A 214 7.56 -23.95 11.36
CA PRO A 214 7.69 -24.07 9.92
C PRO A 214 6.65 -25.08 9.40
N GLN A 215 5.72 -24.62 8.59
CA GLN A 215 4.84 -25.56 7.89
C GLN A 215 5.71 -26.36 6.94
N ALA A 216 5.65 -27.68 7.03
CA ALA A 216 6.32 -28.58 6.10
C ALA A 216 5.80 -28.24 4.69
N ARG A 217 6.64 -27.56 3.92
CA ARG A 217 6.32 -27.37 2.51
C ARG A 217 6.34 -28.73 1.87
N SER A 218 5.20 -29.15 1.32
CA SER A 218 5.12 -30.28 0.41
C SER A 218 6.27 -30.15 -0.60
N SER A 219 7.17 -31.14 -0.56
CA SER A 219 8.41 -31.16 -1.32
C SER A 219 8.13 -31.06 -2.82
N ALA A 220 8.69 -30.01 -3.43
CA ALA A 220 9.16 -30.03 -4.81
C ALA A 220 8.18 -30.35 -5.95
N THR A 221 6.93 -29.93 -5.88
CA THR A 221 6.18 -29.76 -7.12
C THR A 221 6.59 -28.41 -7.73
N ARG A 222 7.21 -28.43 -8.92
CA ARG A 222 7.52 -27.18 -9.65
C ARG A 222 6.23 -26.39 -9.80
N LEU A 223 6.17 -25.23 -9.14
CA LEU A 223 5.01 -24.35 -9.22
C LEU A 223 4.70 -24.05 -10.69
N PRO A 224 3.44 -24.14 -11.15
CA PRO A 224 3.08 -23.88 -12.54
C PRO A 224 3.52 -22.47 -12.95
N PRO A 225 4.00 -22.27 -14.18
CA PRO A 225 4.43 -20.96 -14.66
C PRO A 225 3.29 -19.95 -14.60
N LEU A 226 3.62 -18.66 -14.39
CA LEU A 226 2.63 -17.60 -14.45
C LEU A 226 2.14 -17.41 -15.90
N PRO A 227 0.83 -17.26 -16.12
CA PRO A 227 0.26 -17.02 -17.44
C PRO A 227 0.45 -15.57 -17.87
N TRP A 228 1.68 -15.19 -18.26
CA TRP A 228 2.06 -13.80 -18.58
C TRP A 228 1.16 -13.14 -19.63
N ARG A 229 0.67 -13.91 -20.61
CA ARG A 229 -0.23 -13.37 -21.65
C ARG A 229 -1.54 -12.84 -21.05
N GLN A 230 -2.04 -13.45 -19.98
CA GLN A 230 -3.25 -13.04 -19.29
C GLN A 230 -2.98 -11.95 -18.24
N LEU A 231 -1.78 -11.94 -17.64
CA LEU A 231 -1.38 -10.98 -16.61
C LEU A 231 -0.88 -9.65 -17.21
N ALA A 232 -0.37 -9.61 -18.42
CA ALA A 232 0.27 -8.42 -18.97
C ALA A 232 -0.65 -7.20 -18.98
N ALA A 233 -1.91 -7.34 -19.42
CA ALA A 233 -2.87 -6.25 -19.42
C ALA A 233 -3.26 -5.80 -18.01
N PRO A 234 -3.68 -6.67 -17.06
CA PRO A 234 -3.92 -6.25 -15.68
C PRO A 234 -2.71 -5.59 -15.02
N VAL A 235 -1.50 -6.10 -15.24
CA VAL A 235 -0.26 -5.57 -14.67
C VAL A 235 0.07 -4.18 -15.24
N GLY A 236 -0.03 -4.00 -16.57
CA GLY A 236 0.19 -2.71 -17.23
C GLY A 236 -0.81 -1.65 -16.78
N VAL A 237 -2.09 -2.03 -16.68
CA VAL A 237 -3.14 -1.13 -16.16
C VAL A 237 -2.95 -0.85 -14.65
N THR A 238 -2.42 -1.80 -13.88
CA THR A 238 -2.10 -1.58 -12.46
C THR A 238 -0.96 -0.59 -12.29
N LEU A 239 0.06 -0.61 -13.16
CA LEU A 239 1.13 0.38 -13.13
C LEU A 239 0.58 1.79 -13.35
N LEU A 240 -0.28 1.98 -14.34
CA LEU A 240 -0.99 3.26 -14.55
C LEU A 240 -1.91 3.58 -13.38
N GLY A 241 -2.60 2.59 -12.82
CA GLY A 241 -3.44 2.75 -11.63
C GLY A 241 -2.66 3.22 -10.41
N GLY A 242 -1.43 2.71 -10.22
CA GLY A 242 -0.52 3.18 -9.17
C GLY A 242 -0.13 4.64 -9.33
N LEU A 243 0.17 5.06 -10.57
CA LEU A 243 0.44 6.45 -10.90
C LEU A 243 -0.76 7.34 -10.59
N VAL A 244 -1.94 7.00 -11.10
CA VAL A 244 -3.20 7.74 -10.88
C VAL A 244 -3.56 7.83 -9.40
N PHE A 245 -3.43 6.71 -8.68
CA PHE A 245 -3.69 6.66 -7.24
C PHE A 245 -2.82 7.64 -6.46
N TYR A 246 -1.55 7.74 -6.82
CA TYR A 246 -0.58 8.51 -6.02
C TYR A 246 -0.58 10.01 -6.35
N VAL A 247 -1.20 10.43 -7.45
CA VAL A 247 -1.41 11.86 -7.79
C VAL A 247 -2.03 12.60 -6.62
N LEU A 248 -3.12 12.07 -6.05
CA LEU A 248 -3.82 12.71 -4.94
C LEU A 248 -2.91 12.89 -3.71
N ILE A 249 -2.09 11.89 -3.39
CA ILE A 249 -1.23 11.91 -2.21
C ILE A 249 -0.10 12.92 -2.35
N VAL A 250 0.54 12.99 -3.53
CA VAL A 250 1.71 13.83 -3.74
C VAL A 250 1.33 15.24 -4.18
N GLN A 251 0.39 15.36 -5.12
CA GLN A 251 0.18 16.65 -5.80
C GLN A 251 -0.81 17.57 -5.09
N LEU A 252 -1.66 17.05 -4.20
CA LEU A 252 -2.67 17.86 -3.51
C LEU A 252 -2.03 19.01 -2.71
N SER A 253 -0.90 18.76 -2.05
CA SER A 253 -0.17 19.78 -1.29
C SER A 253 0.36 20.90 -2.21
N PHE A 254 0.94 20.51 -3.35
CA PHE A 254 1.46 21.49 -4.34
C PHE A 254 0.35 22.27 -5.04
N VAL A 255 -0.82 21.65 -5.28
CA VAL A 255 -2.00 22.35 -5.84
C VAL A 255 -2.52 23.39 -4.85
N LEU A 256 -2.64 23.03 -3.58
CA LEU A 256 -3.09 23.96 -2.53
C LEU A 256 -2.10 25.09 -2.29
N ASP A 257 -0.81 24.79 -2.25
CA ASP A 257 0.26 25.76 -2.14
C ASP A 257 0.25 26.74 -3.33
N GLY A 258 0.09 26.23 -4.56
CA GLY A 258 0.02 27.03 -5.78
C GLY A 258 -1.17 28.00 -5.86
N ILE A 259 -2.24 27.78 -5.09
CA ILE A 259 -3.36 28.72 -4.94
C ILE A 259 -3.28 29.57 -3.66
N GLY A 260 -2.12 29.59 -2.99
CA GLY A 260 -1.85 30.45 -1.83
C GLY A 260 -2.21 29.85 -0.47
N VAL A 261 -2.43 28.54 -0.36
CA VAL A 261 -2.65 27.86 0.93
C VAL A 261 -1.33 27.41 1.54
N GLU A 262 -0.66 28.26 2.31
CA GLU A 262 0.62 28.01 2.94
C GLU A 262 0.53 27.17 4.23
N SER A 263 -0.67 27.06 4.83
CA SER A 263 -0.89 26.33 6.09
C SER A 263 -0.84 24.83 5.89
N THR A 264 0.20 24.17 6.37
CA THR A 264 0.33 22.71 6.35
C THR A 264 -0.80 22.01 7.11
N ALA A 265 -1.34 22.64 8.17
CA ALA A 265 -2.50 22.12 8.89
C ALA A 265 -3.75 22.10 8.00
N THR A 266 -3.97 23.17 7.20
CA THR A 266 -5.07 23.21 6.22
C THR A 266 -4.87 22.16 5.12
N ILE A 267 -3.66 22.03 4.59
CA ILE A 267 -3.30 21.02 3.59
C ILE A 267 -3.53 19.61 4.16
N GLY A 268 -3.09 19.36 5.39
CA GLY A 268 -3.31 18.08 6.07
C GLY A 268 -4.78 17.76 6.30
N ALA A 269 -5.59 18.74 6.67
CA ALA A 269 -7.03 18.58 6.82
C ALA A 269 -7.71 18.26 5.48
N ALA A 270 -7.35 18.98 4.40
CA ALA A 270 -7.84 18.68 3.05
C ALA A 270 -7.46 17.28 2.59
N SER A 271 -6.21 16.84 2.85
CA SER A 271 -5.74 15.48 2.55
C SER A 271 -6.48 14.43 3.37
N ALA A 272 -6.78 14.70 4.64
CA ALA A 272 -7.57 13.82 5.48
C ALA A 272 -9.02 13.68 4.95
N ILE A 273 -9.64 14.78 4.51
CA ILE A 273 -10.98 14.76 3.88
C ILE A 273 -10.95 13.93 2.59
N ALA A 274 -9.95 14.13 1.75
CA ALA A 274 -9.76 13.33 0.53
C ALA A 274 -9.56 11.83 0.83
N SER A 275 -8.83 11.50 1.91
CA SER A 275 -8.64 10.13 2.40
C SER A 275 -9.95 9.49 2.85
N LEU A 276 -10.88 10.27 3.45
CA LEU A 276 -12.24 9.77 3.75
C LEU A 276 -13.00 9.41 2.46
N GLY A 277 -12.83 10.18 1.38
CA GLY A 277 -13.35 9.82 0.07
C GLY A 277 -12.83 8.45 -0.39
N THR A 278 -11.52 8.21 -0.22
CA THR A 278 -10.90 6.90 -0.53
C THR A 278 -11.48 5.78 0.33
N ALA A 279 -11.69 6.03 1.61
CA ALA A 279 -12.31 5.07 2.52
C ALA A 279 -13.72 4.70 2.06
N VAL A 280 -14.56 5.69 1.75
CA VAL A 280 -15.94 5.48 1.27
C VAL A 280 -15.94 4.68 -0.03
N GLY A 281 -15.03 4.99 -0.97
CA GLY A 281 -14.87 4.24 -2.21
C GLY A 281 -14.48 2.77 -1.95
N ALA A 282 -13.50 2.53 -1.09
CA ALA A 282 -13.04 1.19 -0.73
C ALA A 282 -14.15 0.36 -0.05
N PHE A 283 -14.89 0.93 0.89
CA PHE A 283 -16.02 0.25 1.54
C PHE A 283 -17.19 0.02 0.59
N SER A 284 -17.37 0.89 -0.41
CA SER A 284 -18.40 0.73 -1.43
C SER A 284 -18.09 -0.40 -2.42
N PHE A 285 -16.81 -0.80 -2.54
CA PHE A 285 -16.38 -1.81 -3.50
C PHE A 285 -17.21 -3.11 -3.43
N GLY A 286 -17.56 -3.58 -2.23
CA GLY A 286 -18.37 -4.79 -2.05
C GLY A 286 -19.71 -4.74 -2.80
N ARG A 287 -20.32 -3.55 -2.92
CA ARG A 287 -21.56 -3.36 -3.69
C ARG A 287 -21.32 -3.37 -5.20
N PHE A 288 -20.17 -2.91 -5.65
CA PHE A 288 -19.81 -2.85 -7.07
C PHE A 288 -19.09 -4.12 -7.56
N ALA A 289 -18.57 -4.95 -6.66
CA ALA A 289 -17.80 -6.16 -7.00
C ALA A 289 -18.59 -7.14 -7.87
N THR A 290 -19.90 -7.21 -7.69
CA THR A 290 -20.80 -8.07 -8.48
C THR A 290 -20.86 -7.70 -9.97
N LEU A 291 -20.51 -6.44 -10.32
CA LEU A 291 -20.46 -5.98 -11.70
C LEU A 291 -19.21 -6.46 -12.45
N GLY A 292 -18.25 -7.04 -11.72
CA GLY A 292 -16.99 -7.54 -12.27
C GLY A 292 -15.99 -6.46 -12.66
N PRO A 293 -14.72 -6.86 -12.90
CA PRO A 293 -13.62 -5.93 -13.21
C PRO A 293 -13.82 -5.14 -14.51
N ALA A 294 -14.57 -5.68 -15.48
CA ALA A 294 -14.88 -5.00 -16.75
C ALA A 294 -15.68 -3.71 -16.57
N VAL A 295 -16.38 -3.55 -15.44
CA VAL A 295 -17.15 -2.34 -15.10
C VAL A 295 -16.45 -1.55 -14.01
N THR A 296 -16.00 -2.22 -12.95
CA THR A 296 -15.45 -1.54 -11.77
C THR A 296 -14.14 -0.82 -12.05
N VAL A 297 -13.24 -1.38 -12.87
CA VAL A 297 -11.96 -0.73 -13.24
C VAL A 297 -12.18 0.53 -14.08
N PRO A 298 -12.96 0.51 -15.20
CA PRO A 298 -13.30 1.72 -15.93
C PRO A 298 -13.97 2.80 -15.09
N VAL A 299 -14.93 2.46 -14.24
CA VAL A 299 -15.62 3.42 -13.37
C VAL A 299 -14.63 4.08 -12.40
N ALA A 300 -13.76 3.29 -11.78
CA ALA A 300 -12.74 3.80 -10.86
C ALA A 300 -11.76 4.76 -11.57
N PHE A 301 -11.26 4.40 -12.75
CA PHE A 301 -10.39 5.29 -13.53
C PHE A 301 -11.11 6.57 -13.99
N ALA A 302 -12.36 6.48 -14.42
CA ALA A 302 -13.13 7.64 -14.85
C ALA A 302 -13.34 8.62 -13.68
N LEU A 303 -13.74 8.13 -12.51
CA LEU A 303 -13.93 8.97 -11.31
C LEU A 303 -12.61 9.60 -10.86
N SER A 304 -11.53 8.82 -10.77
CA SER A 304 -10.20 9.36 -10.43
C SER A 304 -9.75 10.40 -11.46
N GLY A 305 -9.94 10.12 -12.76
CA GLY A 305 -9.57 11.02 -13.85
C GLY A 305 -10.36 12.35 -13.83
N VAL A 306 -11.69 12.29 -13.62
CA VAL A 306 -12.52 13.49 -13.48
C VAL A 306 -12.08 14.34 -12.28
N GLY A 307 -11.81 13.71 -11.13
CA GLY A 307 -11.31 14.43 -9.98
C GLY A 307 -9.93 15.05 -10.22
N ILE A 308 -9.00 14.33 -10.87
CA ILE A 308 -7.65 14.85 -11.21
C ILE A 308 -7.76 16.02 -12.21
N LEU A 309 -8.65 15.94 -13.20
CA LEU A 309 -8.95 17.06 -14.09
C LEU A 309 -9.43 18.29 -13.28
N GLY A 310 -10.35 18.06 -12.34
CA GLY A 310 -10.83 19.10 -11.46
C GLY A 310 -9.72 19.73 -10.61
N LEU A 311 -8.77 18.94 -10.11
CA LEU A 311 -7.57 19.43 -9.39
C LEU A 311 -6.70 20.33 -10.29
N GLY A 312 -6.49 19.92 -11.55
CA GLY A 312 -5.69 20.67 -12.51
C GLY A 312 -6.32 22.02 -12.94
N LEU A 313 -7.64 22.14 -12.88
CA LEU A 313 -8.39 23.32 -13.27
C LEU A 313 -8.82 24.18 -12.05
N ALA A 314 -8.57 23.71 -10.82
CA ALA A 314 -9.05 24.38 -9.62
C ALA A 314 -8.27 25.66 -9.33
N SER A 315 -9.00 26.74 -9.05
CA SER A 315 -8.46 28.03 -8.62
C SER A 315 -8.95 28.44 -7.21
N ALA A 316 -9.76 27.60 -6.56
CA ALA A 316 -10.33 27.86 -5.26
C ALA A 316 -10.34 26.61 -4.37
N VAL A 317 -10.08 26.78 -3.08
CA VAL A 317 -9.99 25.68 -2.10
C VAL A 317 -11.21 24.74 -2.10
N PRO A 318 -12.47 25.22 -2.15
CA PRO A 318 -13.62 24.31 -2.20
C PRO A 318 -13.63 23.39 -3.42
N VAL A 319 -13.18 23.90 -4.58
CA VAL A 319 -13.08 23.10 -5.82
C VAL A 319 -11.98 22.04 -5.70
N VAL A 320 -10.84 22.42 -5.11
CA VAL A 320 -9.74 21.46 -4.83
C VAL A 320 -10.23 20.33 -3.93
N ILE A 321 -10.92 20.67 -2.82
CA ILE A 321 -11.42 19.66 -1.88
C ILE A 321 -12.47 18.75 -2.55
N ALA A 322 -13.43 19.30 -3.29
CA ALA A 322 -14.43 18.51 -4.00
C ALA A 322 -13.78 17.56 -5.01
N SER A 323 -12.85 18.07 -5.81
CA SER A 323 -12.08 17.28 -6.77
C SER A 323 -11.24 16.20 -6.10
N ALA A 324 -10.60 16.49 -4.97
CA ALA A 324 -9.82 15.55 -4.18
C ALA A 324 -10.71 14.44 -3.59
N VAL A 325 -11.93 14.74 -3.12
CA VAL A 325 -12.88 13.74 -2.63
C VAL A 325 -13.34 12.81 -3.77
N VAL A 326 -13.64 13.37 -4.95
CA VAL A 326 -14.02 12.56 -6.13
C VAL A 326 -12.85 11.66 -6.57
N THR A 327 -11.63 12.20 -6.64
CA THR A 327 -10.42 11.41 -6.91
C THR A 327 -10.24 10.31 -5.87
N GLY A 328 -10.38 10.65 -4.59
CA GLY A 328 -10.28 9.70 -3.48
C GLY A 328 -11.28 8.55 -3.63
N PHE A 329 -12.55 8.86 -3.88
CA PHE A 329 -13.58 7.85 -4.07
C PHE A 329 -13.25 6.90 -5.23
N GLY A 330 -12.80 7.43 -6.38
CA GLY A 330 -12.33 6.63 -7.51
C GLY A 330 -11.15 5.74 -7.13
N ASN A 331 -10.16 6.30 -6.42
CA ASN A 331 -8.97 5.58 -5.93
C ASN A 331 -9.33 4.45 -4.96
N GLY A 332 -10.34 4.65 -4.11
CA GLY A 332 -10.84 3.63 -3.19
C GLY A 332 -11.44 2.42 -3.90
N LEU A 333 -12.12 2.63 -5.02
CA LEU A 333 -12.62 1.56 -5.89
C LEU A 333 -11.50 0.91 -6.72
N LEU A 334 -10.45 1.68 -7.10
CA LEU A 334 -9.46 1.30 -8.07
C LEU A 334 -8.61 0.11 -7.61
N LEU A 335 -8.05 0.18 -6.41
CA LEU A 335 -7.11 -0.83 -5.92
C LEU A 335 -7.74 -2.24 -5.82
N PRO A 336 -8.88 -2.43 -5.15
CA PRO A 336 -9.50 -3.75 -5.07
C PRO A 336 -10.00 -4.25 -6.43
N SER A 337 -10.43 -3.35 -7.33
CA SER A 337 -10.84 -3.72 -8.69
C SER A 337 -9.67 -4.26 -9.52
N LEU A 338 -8.52 -3.59 -9.49
CA LEU A 338 -7.30 -4.01 -10.16
C LEU A 338 -6.77 -5.33 -9.63
N LEU A 339 -6.77 -5.51 -8.29
CA LEU A 339 -6.35 -6.75 -7.65
C LEU A 339 -7.26 -7.91 -8.07
N THR A 340 -8.56 -7.72 -8.01
CA THR A 340 -9.55 -8.74 -8.41
C THR A 340 -9.36 -9.13 -9.87
N TRP A 341 -9.10 -8.16 -10.75
CA TRP A 341 -8.84 -8.44 -12.17
C TRP A 341 -7.54 -9.23 -12.36
N ALA A 342 -6.45 -8.80 -11.73
CA ALA A 342 -5.15 -9.47 -11.86
C ALA A 342 -5.15 -10.90 -11.33
N LEU A 343 -5.88 -11.17 -10.23
CA LEU A 343 -5.92 -12.50 -9.62
C LEU A 343 -7.02 -13.40 -10.21
N GLY A 344 -8.00 -12.85 -10.92
CA GLY A 344 -9.15 -13.60 -11.43
C GLY A 344 -8.79 -14.69 -12.45
N SER A 345 -7.65 -14.55 -13.15
CA SER A 345 -7.16 -15.52 -14.12
C SER A 345 -6.16 -16.54 -13.54
N LEU A 346 -5.85 -16.44 -12.23
CA LEU A 346 -4.79 -17.23 -11.60
C LEU A 346 -5.34 -18.40 -10.78
N GLY A 347 -4.77 -19.59 -11.00
CA GLY A 347 -4.96 -20.74 -10.13
C GLY A 347 -4.42 -20.49 -8.71
N PHE A 348 -4.91 -21.24 -7.74
CA PHE A 348 -4.58 -21.07 -6.31
C PHE A 348 -3.07 -20.99 -6.05
N GLU A 349 -2.28 -21.89 -6.64
CA GLU A 349 -0.81 -21.96 -6.47
C GLU A 349 -0.05 -20.76 -7.10
N GLN A 350 -0.68 -20.07 -8.05
CA GLN A 350 -0.10 -18.91 -8.76
C GLN A 350 -0.41 -17.59 -8.07
N ARG A 351 -1.47 -17.51 -7.23
CA ARG A 351 -1.97 -16.28 -6.64
C ARG A 351 -0.90 -15.52 -5.84
N GLY A 352 -0.11 -16.21 -5.03
CA GLY A 352 0.94 -15.55 -4.24
C GLY A 352 1.98 -14.81 -5.11
N ARG A 353 2.45 -15.48 -6.19
CA ARG A 353 3.39 -14.86 -7.16
C ARG A 353 2.70 -13.76 -7.98
N GLY A 354 1.45 -13.97 -8.37
CA GLY A 354 0.65 -12.98 -9.08
C GLY A 354 0.43 -11.72 -8.26
N THR A 355 0.12 -11.86 -6.97
CA THR A 355 0.03 -10.72 -6.03
C THR A 355 1.35 -9.98 -5.94
N GLY A 356 2.49 -10.68 -5.87
CA GLY A 356 3.81 -10.04 -5.87
C GLY A 356 4.06 -9.20 -7.11
N VAL A 357 3.73 -9.70 -8.30
CA VAL A 357 3.85 -8.96 -9.57
C VAL A 357 2.90 -7.76 -9.62
N TRP A 358 1.65 -7.94 -9.17
CA TRP A 358 0.67 -6.86 -9.07
C TRP A 358 1.15 -5.76 -8.12
N THR A 359 1.65 -6.13 -6.94
CA THR A 359 2.21 -5.19 -5.95
C THR A 359 3.40 -4.43 -6.54
N SER A 360 4.32 -5.12 -7.24
CA SER A 360 5.44 -4.47 -7.91
C SER A 360 4.97 -3.41 -8.91
N ALA A 361 4.02 -3.75 -9.78
CA ALA A 361 3.48 -2.81 -10.76
C ALA A 361 2.82 -1.58 -10.09
N LEU A 362 2.02 -1.82 -9.05
CA LEU A 362 1.34 -0.76 -8.30
C LEU A 362 2.35 0.23 -7.71
N PHE A 363 3.32 -0.27 -6.97
CA PHE A 363 4.28 0.58 -6.26
C PHE A 363 5.31 1.24 -7.19
N ILE A 364 5.69 0.61 -8.30
CA ILE A 364 6.49 1.25 -9.35
C ILE A 364 5.70 2.40 -9.99
N GLY A 365 4.40 2.21 -10.25
CA GLY A 365 3.51 3.28 -10.73
C GLY A 365 3.41 4.46 -9.75
N GLN A 366 3.32 4.17 -8.45
CA GLN A 366 3.33 5.19 -7.40
C GLN A 366 4.63 6.00 -7.38
N PHE A 367 5.78 5.33 -7.48
CA PHE A 367 7.08 6.00 -7.57
C PHE A 367 7.19 6.86 -8.84
N ALA A 368 6.74 6.37 -9.97
CA ALA A 368 6.80 7.08 -11.25
C ALA A 368 5.91 8.35 -11.27
N CYS A 369 4.85 8.40 -10.45
CA CYS A 369 3.87 9.48 -10.45
C CYS A 369 4.48 10.89 -10.40
N PRO A 370 5.26 11.30 -9.39
CA PRO A 370 5.80 12.65 -9.33
C PRO A 370 6.77 12.96 -10.47
N LEU A 371 7.54 11.98 -10.92
CA LEU A 371 8.50 12.16 -12.02
C LEU A 371 7.79 12.42 -13.36
N VAL A 372 6.69 11.68 -13.61
CA VAL A 372 5.86 11.88 -14.81
C VAL A 372 5.15 13.23 -14.74
N VAL A 373 4.58 13.59 -13.60
CA VAL A 373 3.90 14.89 -13.42
C VAL A 373 4.90 16.04 -13.59
N LEU A 374 6.11 15.94 -13.03
CA LEU A 374 7.16 16.95 -13.17
C LEU A 374 7.60 17.10 -14.63
N ALA A 375 7.84 15.99 -15.34
CA ALA A 375 8.20 16.02 -16.75
C ALA A 375 7.12 16.66 -17.63
N LEU A 376 5.84 16.34 -17.38
CA LEU A 376 4.72 16.97 -18.05
C LEU A 376 4.60 18.46 -17.72
N SER A 377 4.76 18.83 -16.43
CA SER A 377 4.72 20.24 -15.99
C SER A 377 5.76 21.10 -16.72
N GLY A 378 6.98 20.57 -16.87
CA GLY A 378 8.04 21.25 -17.62
C GLY A 378 7.77 21.33 -19.13
N ALA A 379 7.12 20.31 -19.71
CA ALA A 379 6.85 20.27 -21.14
C ALA A 379 5.65 21.12 -21.59
N ILE A 380 4.61 21.27 -20.76
CA ILE A 380 3.32 21.85 -21.16
C ILE A 380 2.89 23.06 -20.31
N GLY A 381 3.80 23.57 -19.47
CA GLY A 381 3.61 24.86 -18.78
C GLY A 381 2.84 24.81 -17.47
N GLY A 382 3.26 23.95 -16.55
CA GLY A 382 2.86 23.99 -15.15
C GLY A 382 2.07 22.79 -14.65
N LEU A 383 1.94 22.72 -13.32
CA LEU A 383 1.31 21.59 -12.60
C LEU A 383 -0.14 21.38 -13.03
N GLY A 384 -0.93 22.47 -13.14
CA GLY A 384 -2.34 22.37 -13.53
C GLY A 384 -2.52 21.68 -14.87
N SER A 385 -1.75 22.09 -15.89
CA SER A 385 -1.78 21.48 -17.23
C SER A 385 -1.36 20.01 -17.19
N ALA A 386 -0.34 19.67 -16.41
CA ALA A 386 0.11 18.29 -16.23
C ALA A 386 -1.00 17.42 -15.61
N LEU A 387 -1.70 17.91 -14.60
CA LEU A 387 -2.81 17.19 -13.98
C LEU A 387 -3.99 17.01 -14.93
N VAL A 388 -4.29 18.01 -15.77
CA VAL A 388 -5.31 17.89 -16.83
C VAL A 388 -4.95 16.73 -17.77
N VAL A 389 -3.70 16.63 -18.22
CA VAL A 389 -3.26 15.53 -19.08
C VAL A 389 -3.34 14.18 -18.38
N VAL A 390 -2.88 14.09 -17.12
CA VAL A 390 -2.97 12.82 -16.34
C VAL A 390 -4.43 12.41 -16.13
N GLY A 391 -5.32 13.36 -15.82
CA GLY A 391 -6.75 13.11 -15.71
C GLY A 391 -7.38 12.61 -17.02
N ALA A 392 -7.02 13.24 -18.14
CA ALA A 392 -7.47 12.82 -19.45
C ALA A 392 -6.96 11.40 -19.82
N VAL A 393 -5.70 11.09 -19.51
CA VAL A 393 -5.12 9.74 -19.69
C VAL A 393 -5.87 8.71 -18.84
N ALA A 394 -6.22 9.05 -17.60
CA ALA A 394 -7.00 8.15 -16.74
C ALA A 394 -8.40 7.88 -17.32
N ILE A 395 -9.08 8.88 -17.85
CA ILE A 395 -10.38 8.73 -18.53
C ILE A 395 -10.22 7.91 -19.82
N ALA A 396 -9.18 8.16 -20.60
CA ALA A 396 -8.89 7.37 -21.80
C ALA A 396 -8.60 5.91 -21.46
N ALA A 397 -7.88 5.65 -20.35
CA ALA A 397 -7.66 4.30 -19.84
C ALA A 397 -8.97 3.61 -19.43
N ALA A 398 -9.93 4.33 -18.84
CA ALA A 398 -11.26 3.80 -18.56
C ALA A 398 -11.97 3.30 -19.84
N ALA A 399 -11.89 4.07 -20.94
CA ALA A 399 -12.43 3.66 -22.23
C ALA A 399 -11.66 2.48 -22.83
N GLY A 400 -10.32 2.49 -22.75
CA GLY A 400 -9.46 1.43 -23.28
C GLY A 400 -9.64 0.08 -22.55
N VAL A 401 -9.77 0.09 -21.21
CA VAL A 401 -10.01 -1.14 -20.44
C VAL A 401 -11.35 -1.78 -20.78
N ARG A 402 -12.35 -0.98 -21.11
CA ARG A 402 -13.68 -1.48 -21.50
C ARG A 402 -13.64 -2.29 -22.82
N SER A 403 -12.65 -2.01 -23.69
CA SER A 403 -12.45 -2.75 -24.94
C SER A 403 -11.62 -4.04 -24.76
N ILE A 404 -10.92 -4.18 -23.63
CA ILE A 404 -10.19 -5.41 -23.29
C ILE A 404 -11.21 -6.40 -22.71
N ARG A 405 -11.65 -7.37 -23.53
CA ARG A 405 -12.54 -8.45 -23.05
C ARG A 405 -11.79 -9.25 -21.96
N PRO A 406 -12.32 -9.34 -20.73
CA PRO A 406 -11.75 -10.28 -19.77
C PRO A 406 -11.85 -11.68 -20.36
N ALA A 407 -10.76 -12.47 -20.29
CA ALA A 407 -10.81 -13.89 -20.64
C ALA A 407 -11.92 -14.51 -19.80
N GLN A 408 -12.97 -15.02 -20.43
CA GLN A 408 -14.03 -15.72 -19.75
C GLN A 408 -13.37 -16.90 -19.02
N THR A 409 -13.46 -16.91 -17.69
CA THR A 409 -13.20 -18.12 -16.90
C THR A 409 -14.10 -19.17 -17.48
N GLY A 410 -13.49 -20.18 -18.14
CA GLY A 410 -14.25 -21.30 -18.68
C GLY A 410 -15.12 -21.87 -17.58
N GLU A 411 -16.41 -21.71 -17.75
CA GLU A 411 -17.44 -22.40 -17.04
C GLU A 411 -17.11 -23.89 -17.17
N GLN A 412 -16.67 -24.51 -16.08
CA GLN A 412 -16.61 -25.97 -16.04
C GLN A 412 -18.02 -26.44 -16.34
N ALA A 413 -18.22 -26.98 -17.55
CA ALA A 413 -19.43 -27.68 -17.90
C ALA A 413 -19.70 -28.71 -16.80
N PRO A 414 -20.93 -28.79 -16.27
CA PRO A 414 -21.26 -29.81 -15.31
C PRO A 414 -21.03 -31.18 -15.99
N ALA A 415 -20.18 -31.99 -15.35
CA ALA A 415 -19.98 -33.38 -15.78
C ALA A 415 -21.37 -34.05 -15.79
N ALA A 416 -21.84 -34.39 -16.99
CA ALA A 416 -23.02 -35.23 -17.15
C ALA A 416 -22.68 -36.59 -16.56
N HIS A 417 -23.38 -36.96 -15.50
CA HIS A 417 -23.53 -38.35 -15.03
C HIS A 417 -24.86 -38.93 -15.49
#